data_c4e5b0a07c6110df5daa553ea48c974b
#
_entry.id   c4e5b0a07c6110df5daa553ea48c974b
#
_cell.length_a   1.000
_cell.length_b   1.000
_cell.length_c   1.000
_cell.angle_alpha   90.00
_cell.angle_beta   90.00
_cell.angle_gamma   90.00
#
_symmetry.space_group_name_H-M   'P 1'
#
loop_
_entity.id
_entity.type
_entity.pdbx_description
1 polymer ?
#
loop_
_entity_poly.entity_id
_entity_poly.type
_entity_poly.pdbx_seq_one_letter_code
_entity_poly.pdbx_strand_id
1 'polypeptide(L)'
;MPKTHPMTESRFLNGAEASRRHGVLAGTYAAALMHADPLADAAVEALHPFHGRWWPMVLKALEEGIAAVPDAPSELAALIASLPPEPKPEEWEKMARGAAAVARAGDSAGLVLQCASLMIDYWSPAAMKPLVMTGTLKQNTVHRLVQTNAWWIELHRPGGLRADQDGYKTTLHVRLIHAFVRRMIRGSGAWDRKAWGEPINQGDLFFQVVGFSKLMIDSLQRMGYWFTGEEKEGYYLFWRHTAALLGVEKALLPYIDEADCGRYWDLWMLSNPEPDDDGIALARTTLEAVAGVGNPSAPMRRFQLWLMCGATYWLLGREVGQKLKVPWTQAAYFLPLVYKPAVRISEAFAKLRGADRGEGAARAIRKLALGNAALGLVPEGTQVVSAPDRLEALAKFKPAPPAS
;
A
#
# COMPACT_ATOMS: atom_id res chain seq x y z
N MET A 1 10.93 32.12 -11.89
CA MET A 1 11.83 31.14 -11.30
C MET A 1 11.08 30.41 -10.18
N PRO A 2 10.96 29.09 -10.18
CA PRO A 2 10.31 28.38 -9.07
C PRO A 2 11.19 28.58 -7.82
N LYS A 3 10.55 28.96 -6.72
CA LYS A 3 11.20 29.11 -5.42
C LYS A 3 11.82 27.77 -5.05
N THR A 4 13.13 27.73 -4.80
CA THR A 4 13.82 26.56 -4.26
C THR A 4 13.15 26.14 -2.96
N HIS A 5 12.61 24.94 -2.94
CA HIS A 5 12.02 24.36 -1.71
C HIS A 5 13.13 24.16 -0.65
N PRO A 6 12.82 24.35 0.64
CA PRO A 6 13.79 24.24 1.72
C PRO A 6 14.21 22.81 2.08
N MET A 7 13.97 21.84 1.19
CA MET A 7 14.43 20.47 1.36
C MET A 7 15.93 20.36 1.11
N THR A 8 16.60 19.55 1.91
CA THR A 8 17.98 19.16 1.65
C THR A 8 18.04 18.27 0.41
N GLU A 9 19.14 18.34 -0.32
CA GLU A 9 19.42 17.48 -1.48
C GLU A 9 19.30 15.98 -1.13
N SER A 10 19.40 15.60 0.15
CA SER A 10 19.27 14.23 0.63
C SER A 10 17.88 13.62 0.45
N ARG A 11 16.80 14.44 0.41
CA ARG A 11 15.42 13.92 0.26
C ARG A 11 14.92 13.96 -1.18
N PHE A 12 15.44 14.87 -1.98
CA PHE A 12 15.07 15.04 -3.38
C PHE A 12 16.33 15.11 -4.22
N LEU A 13 16.92 13.94 -4.49
CA LEU A 13 18.11 13.81 -5.30
C LEU A 13 17.83 14.22 -6.75
N ASN A 14 18.90 14.63 -7.45
CA ASN A 14 18.83 14.91 -8.89
C ASN A 14 17.73 15.91 -9.29
N GLY A 15 17.39 16.88 -8.42
CA GLY A 15 16.25 17.78 -8.61
C GLY A 15 16.24 18.53 -9.95
N ALA A 16 17.41 18.95 -10.45
CA ALA A 16 17.51 19.59 -11.77
C ALA A 16 17.15 18.63 -12.91
N GLU A 17 17.62 17.39 -12.86
CA GLU A 17 17.32 16.35 -13.85
C GLU A 17 15.86 15.91 -13.74
N ALA A 18 15.33 15.76 -12.53
CA ALA A 18 13.94 15.47 -12.27
C ALA A 18 13.02 16.54 -12.89
N SER A 19 13.34 17.82 -12.69
CA SER A 19 12.61 18.94 -13.28
C SER A 19 12.68 18.95 -14.80
N ARG A 20 13.86 18.64 -15.37
CA ARG A 20 14.04 18.56 -16.82
C ARG A 20 13.23 17.44 -17.46
N ARG A 21 13.19 16.25 -16.85
CA ARG A 21 12.48 15.07 -17.39
C ARG A 21 10.98 15.11 -17.14
N HIS A 22 10.57 15.54 -15.95
CA HIS A 22 9.20 15.38 -15.48
C HIS A 22 8.44 16.71 -15.34
N GLY A 23 9.11 17.86 -15.50
CA GLY A 23 8.46 19.18 -15.52
C GLY A 23 7.63 19.46 -14.26
N VAL A 24 6.36 19.80 -14.45
CA VAL A 24 5.43 20.14 -13.37
C VAL A 24 5.30 19.00 -12.35
N LEU A 25 5.30 17.76 -12.80
CA LEU A 25 5.17 16.59 -11.90
C LEU A 25 6.31 16.54 -10.88
N ALA A 26 7.55 16.89 -11.27
CA ALA A 26 8.67 16.94 -10.33
C ALA A 26 8.48 17.99 -9.23
N GLY A 27 7.96 19.17 -9.60
CA GLY A 27 7.60 20.21 -8.62
C GLY A 27 6.47 19.79 -7.68
N THR A 28 5.44 19.15 -8.22
CA THR A 28 4.31 18.61 -7.44
C THR A 28 4.79 17.57 -6.45
N TYR A 29 5.65 16.63 -6.90
CA TYR A 29 6.23 15.62 -6.02
C TYR A 29 7.09 16.24 -4.92
N ALA A 30 7.99 17.16 -5.27
CA ALA A 30 8.85 17.83 -4.30
C ALA A 30 8.03 18.57 -3.22
N ALA A 31 6.94 19.23 -3.60
CA ALA A 31 6.01 19.85 -2.64
C ALA A 31 5.33 18.80 -1.76
N ALA A 32 4.83 17.72 -2.37
CA ALA A 32 4.13 16.64 -1.70
C ALA A 32 4.97 15.93 -0.62
N LEU A 33 6.30 15.92 -0.73
CA LEU A 33 7.20 15.41 0.30
C LEU A 33 7.14 16.22 1.60
N MET A 34 6.70 17.48 1.55
CA MET A 34 6.58 18.38 2.70
C MET A 34 5.13 18.51 3.19
N HIS A 35 4.19 17.80 2.58
CA HIS A 35 2.78 17.81 2.92
C HIS A 35 2.38 16.51 3.65
N ALA A 36 1.55 16.67 4.68
CA ALA A 36 0.87 15.58 5.37
C ALA A 36 -0.63 15.55 5.01
N ASP A 37 -1.45 15.00 5.88
CA ASP A 37 -2.92 15.02 5.78
C ASP A 37 -3.50 15.87 6.92
N PRO A 38 -3.69 17.18 6.72
CA PRO A 38 -4.09 18.08 7.80
C PRO A 38 -5.46 17.76 8.39
N LEU A 39 -6.38 17.21 7.59
CA LEU A 39 -7.71 16.84 8.07
C LEU A 39 -7.67 15.61 8.98
N ALA A 40 -6.92 14.57 8.58
CA ALA A 40 -6.74 13.40 9.42
C ALA A 40 -5.89 13.73 10.65
N ASP A 41 -4.88 14.58 10.54
CA ASP A 41 -4.04 15.01 11.66
C ASP A 41 -4.88 15.77 12.71
N ALA A 42 -5.73 16.71 12.27
CA ALA A 42 -6.64 17.44 13.17
C ALA A 42 -7.67 16.51 13.84
N ALA A 43 -8.27 15.60 13.04
CA ALA A 43 -9.23 14.63 13.57
C ALA A 43 -8.57 13.72 14.63
N VAL A 44 -7.34 13.28 14.42
CA VAL A 44 -6.61 12.43 15.38
C VAL A 44 -6.25 13.19 16.66
N GLU A 45 -5.86 14.46 16.58
CA GLU A 45 -5.63 15.27 17.79
C GLU A 45 -6.91 15.36 18.63
N ALA A 46 -8.06 15.60 18.00
CA ALA A 46 -9.34 15.71 18.68
C ALA A 46 -9.86 14.34 19.18
N LEU A 47 -9.56 13.24 18.48
CA LEU A 47 -9.97 11.88 18.85
C LEU A 47 -9.07 11.24 19.91
N HIS A 48 -7.83 11.71 20.06
CA HIS A 48 -6.86 11.12 20.98
C HIS A 48 -7.35 10.98 22.43
N PRO A 49 -8.09 11.95 23.01
CA PRO A 49 -8.62 11.84 24.38
C PRO A 49 -9.66 10.72 24.57
N PHE A 50 -10.28 10.25 23.49
CA PHE A 50 -11.29 9.18 23.57
C PHE A 50 -10.69 7.77 23.67
N HIS A 51 -9.36 7.62 23.60
CA HIS A 51 -8.63 6.35 23.69
C HIS A 51 -9.26 5.26 22.80
N GLY A 52 -9.53 4.04 23.31
CA GLY A 52 -10.11 2.93 22.53
C GLY A 52 -11.51 3.17 21.98
N ARG A 53 -12.21 4.26 22.35
CA ARG A 53 -13.56 4.55 21.86
C ARG A 53 -13.59 5.35 20.54
N TRP A 54 -12.46 5.86 20.08
CA TRP A 54 -12.42 6.71 18.90
C TRP A 54 -12.89 6.00 17.62
N TRP A 55 -12.54 4.73 17.43
CA TRP A 55 -12.93 4.00 16.22
C TRP A 55 -14.42 3.66 16.18
N PRO A 56 -15.05 3.12 17.25
CA PRO A 56 -16.50 3.02 17.32
C PRO A 56 -17.24 4.33 17.03
N MET A 57 -16.71 5.47 17.50
CA MET A 57 -17.26 6.80 17.20
C MET A 57 -17.19 7.13 15.71
N VAL A 58 -16.05 6.86 15.04
CA VAL A 58 -15.90 7.05 13.60
C VAL A 58 -16.85 6.15 12.82
N LEU A 59 -16.95 4.85 13.18
CA LEU A 59 -17.86 3.92 12.52
C LEU A 59 -19.32 4.37 12.64
N LYS A 60 -19.75 4.77 13.82
CA LYS A 60 -21.11 5.29 14.03
C LYS A 60 -21.38 6.53 13.19
N ALA A 61 -20.40 7.45 13.11
CA ALA A 61 -20.52 8.64 12.29
C ALA A 61 -20.59 8.33 10.78
N LEU A 62 -19.94 7.27 10.31
CA LEU A 62 -20.04 6.79 8.92
C LEU A 62 -21.37 6.11 8.61
N GLU A 63 -21.88 5.29 9.54
CA GLU A 63 -23.06 4.46 9.32
C GLU A 63 -24.37 5.22 9.56
N GLU A 64 -24.43 6.04 10.60
CA GLU A 64 -25.63 6.75 11.03
C GLU A 64 -25.56 8.26 10.79
N GLY A 65 -24.42 8.76 10.31
CA GLY A 65 -24.14 10.18 10.13
C GLY A 65 -23.56 10.84 11.37
N ILE A 66 -22.85 11.97 11.18
CA ILE A 66 -22.15 12.68 12.26
C ILE A 66 -23.11 13.19 13.36
N ALA A 67 -24.37 13.51 13.01
CA ALA A 67 -25.39 13.96 13.94
C ALA A 67 -25.81 12.88 14.95
N ALA A 68 -25.58 11.59 14.65
CA ALA A 68 -25.86 10.48 15.56
C ALA A 68 -24.79 10.33 16.66
N VAL A 69 -23.70 11.11 16.60
CA VAL A 69 -22.59 11.06 17.54
C VAL A 69 -22.49 12.43 18.26
N PRO A 70 -23.24 12.65 19.38
CA PRO A 70 -23.34 13.95 20.05
C PRO A 70 -21.98 14.52 20.51
N ASP A 71 -21.05 13.63 20.91
CA ASP A 71 -19.71 14.02 21.40
C ASP A 71 -18.65 14.04 20.30
N ALA A 72 -19.07 13.97 19.03
CA ALA A 72 -18.13 13.96 17.90
C ALA A 72 -17.40 15.31 17.81
N PRO A 73 -16.04 15.31 17.79
CA PRO A 73 -15.30 16.54 17.55
C PRO A 73 -15.63 17.13 16.16
N SER A 74 -15.60 18.48 16.06
CA SER A 74 -15.78 19.18 14.80
C SER A 74 -14.78 18.78 13.72
N GLU A 75 -13.58 18.40 14.11
CA GLU A 75 -12.50 17.92 13.25
C GLU A 75 -12.84 16.56 12.61
N LEU A 76 -13.53 15.68 13.36
CA LEU A 76 -14.06 14.44 12.78
C LEU A 76 -15.15 14.75 11.76
N ALA A 77 -16.05 15.70 12.05
CA ALA A 77 -17.07 16.14 11.11
C ALA A 77 -16.44 16.70 9.81
N ALA A 78 -15.40 17.53 9.94
CA ALA A 78 -14.66 18.08 8.81
C ALA A 78 -13.97 16.97 7.97
N LEU A 79 -13.36 15.98 8.62
CA LEU A 79 -12.76 14.84 7.94
C LEU A 79 -13.81 14.06 7.14
N ILE A 80 -14.95 13.70 7.76
CA ILE A 80 -16.04 12.96 7.08
C ILE A 80 -16.59 13.76 5.91
N ALA A 81 -16.83 15.06 6.08
CA ALA A 81 -17.30 15.92 5.00
C ALA A 81 -16.30 16.06 3.84
N SER A 82 -15.02 15.78 4.06
CA SER A 82 -13.96 15.83 3.04
C SER A 82 -13.80 14.53 2.24
N LEU A 83 -14.45 13.45 2.65
CA LEU A 83 -14.37 12.17 1.95
C LEU A 83 -14.86 12.30 0.49
N PRO A 84 -14.32 11.50 -0.43
CA PRO A 84 -14.73 11.59 -1.82
C PRO A 84 -16.23 11.29 -1.95
N PRO A 85 -16.92 11.98 -2.86
CA PRO A 85 -18.33 11.72 -3.12
C PRO A 85 -18.53 10.30 -3.68
N GLU A 86 -19.73 9.79 -3.52
CA GLU A 86 -20.13 8.50 -4.13
C GLU A 86 -19.91 8.56 -5.65
N PRO A 87 -19.16 7.61 -6.23
CA PRO A 87 -18.96 7.52 -7.67
C PRO A 87 -20.29 7.32 -8.41
N LYS A 88 -20.35 7.81 -9.64
CA LYS A 88 -21.51 7.58 -10.52
C LYS A 88 -21.63 6.09 -10.85
N PRO A 89 -22.84 5.61 -11.24
CA PRO A 89 -23.03 4.20 -11.61
C PRO A 89 -22.03 3.70 -12.67
N GLU A 90 -21.72 4.52 -13.68
CA GLU A 90 -20.79 4.16 -14.76
C GLU A 90 -19.34 4.07 -14.26
N GLU A 91 -18.97 4.89 -13.27
CA GLU A 91 -17.65 4.83 -12.62
C GLU A 91 -17.53 3.57 -11.75
N TRP A 92 -18.61 3.23 -11.03
CA TRP A 92 -18.68 1.97 -10.27
C TRP A 92 -18.50 0.75 -11.17
N GLU A 93 -19.16 0.69 -12.32
CA GLU A 93 -19.02 -0.41 -13.27
C GLU A 93 -17.59 -0.51 -13.80
N LYS A 94 -16.95 0.61 -14.15
CA LYS A 94 -15.55 0.66 -14.59
C LYS A 94 -14.61 0.17 -13.48
N MET A 95 -14.75 0.68 -12.27
CA MET A 95 -13.94 0.29 -11.11
C MET A 95 -14.11 -1.20 -10.79
N ALA A 96 -15.33 -1.71 -10.78
CA ALA A 96 -15.62 -3.11 -10.53
C ALA A 96 -14.98 -4.03 -11.58
N ARG A 97 -15.03 -3.64 -12.86
CA ARG A 97 -14.38 -4.36 -13.97
C ARG A 97 -12.86 -4.40 -13.78
N GLY A 98 -12.24 -3.25 -13.46
CA GLY A 98 -10.80 -3.16 -13.23
C GLY A 98 -10.34 -3.97 -12.02
N ALA A 99 -11.04 -3.84 -10.89
CA ALA A 99 -10.76 -4.59 -9.68
C ALA A 99 -10.88 -6.10 -9.90
N ALA A 100 -11.96 -6.57 -10.55
CA ALA A 100 -12.17 -7.97 -10.88
C ALA A 100 -11.08 -8.51 -11.83
N ALA A 101 -10.64 -7.68 -12.78
CA ALA A 101 -9.58 -8.06 -13.71
C ALA A 101 -8.25 -8.35 -13.01
N VAL A 102 -7.91 -7.65 -11.94
CA VAL A 102 -6.72 -7.92 -11.13
C VAL A 102 -6.98 -9.01 -10.10
N ALA A 103 -8.11 -8.97 -9.41
CA ALA A 103 -8.46 -9.94 -8.37
C ALA A 103 -8.51 -11.38 -8.87
N ARG A 104 -8.87 -11.64 -10.16
CA ARG A 104 -8.87 -12.99 -10.74
C ARG A 104 -7.49 -13.67 -10.72
N ALA A 105 -6.41 -12.88 -10.62
CA ALA A 105 -5.06 -13.42 -10.52
C ALA A 105 -4.79 -14.13 -9.17
N GLY A 106 -5.62 -13.90 -8.14
CA GLY A 106 -5.57 -14.64 -6.88
C GLY A 106 -4.17 -14.69 -6.26
N ASP A 107 -3.65 -15.91 -6.07
CA ASP A 107 -2.33 -16.14 -5.43
C ASP A 107 -1.18 -15.39 -6.16
N SER A 108 -1.31 -15.14 -7.48
CA SER A 108 -0.33 -14.34 -8.23
C SER A 108 -0.32 -12.88 -7.78
N ALA A 109 -1.49 -12.29 -7.53
CA ALA A 109 -1.56 -10.93 -6.98
C ALA A 109 -0.93 -10.87 -5.58
N GLY A 110 -1.17 -11.88 -4.74
CA GLY A 110 -0.51 -12.04 -3.44
C GLY A 110 1.03 -12.12 -3.57
N LEU A 111 1.54 -12.86 -4.56
CA LEU A 111 2.98 -12.92 -4.83
C LEU A 111 3.55 -11.56 -5.26
N VAL A 112 2.82 -10.81 -6.10
CA VAL A 112 3.22 -9.45 -6.50
C VAL A 112 3.27 -8.52 -5.30
N LEU A 113 2.25 -8.54 -4.43
CA LEU A 113 2.24 -7.72 -3.21
C LEU A 113 3.49 -7.98 -2.35
N GLN A 114 3.87 -9.25 -2.18
CA GLN A 114 4.95 -9.64 -1.29
C GLN A 114 6.34 -9.46 -1.91
N CYS A 115 6.51 -9.81 -3.18
CA CYS A 115 7.82 -9.87 -3.85
C CYS A 115 8.12 -8.65 -4.72
N ALA A 116 7.15 -7.75 -4.95
CA ALA A 116 7.33 -6.54 -5.72
C ALA A 116 6.86 -5.30 -4.96
N SER A 117 5.56 -5.16 -4.64
CA SER A 117 5.03 -3.92 -4.06
C SER A 117 5.67 -3.59 -2.71
N LEU A 118 5.75 -4.55 -1.77
CA LEU A 118 6.40 -4.32 -0.49
C LEU A 118 7.93 -4.20 -0.61
N MET A 119 8.55 -4.93 -1.56
CA MET A 119 10.00 -4.84 -1.72
C MET A 119 10.44 -3.47 -2.22
N ILE A 120 9.70 -2.87 -3.15
CA ILE A 120 10.07 -1.55 -3.66
C ILE A 120 9.84 -0.44 -2.64
N ASP A 121 8.87 -0.59 -1.73
CA ASP A 121 8.68 0.36 -0.63
C ASP A 121 9.92 0.48 0.25
N TYR A 122 10.68 -0.62 0.42
CA TYR A 122 11.93 -0.64 1.20
C TYR A 122 13.12 0.05 0.51
N TRP A 123 12.95 0.53 -0.71
CA TRP A 123 13.97 1.29 -1.42
C TRP A 123 14.26 2.64 -0.77
N SER A 124 13.24 3.39 -0.35
CA SER A 124 13.42 4.74 0.19
C SER A 124 13.68 4.73 1.70
N PRO A 125 14.89 5.12 2.16
CA PRO A 125 15.19 5.20 3.58
C PRO A 125 14.23 6.08 4.36
N ALA A 126 13.91 7.27 3.84
CA ALA A 126 13.02 8.21 4.53
C ALA A 126 11.58 7.71 4.64
N ALA A 127 11.05 7.06 3.58
CA ALA A 127 9.71 6.49 3.59
C ALA A 127 9.59 5.32 4.59
N MET A 128 10.70 4.61 4.88
CA MET A 128 10.73 3.48 5.81
C MET A 128 10.97 3.87 7.27
N LYS A 129 11.51 5.07 7.54
CA LYS A 129 11.74 5.54 8.93
C LYS A 129 10.54 5.41 9.85
N PRO A 130 9.29 5.75 9.46
CA PRO A 130 8.12 5.55 10.33
C PRO A 130 7.96 4.10 10.79
N LEU A 131 8.27 3.12 9.95
CA LEU A 131 8.20 1.70 10.28
C LEU A 131 9.29 1.28 11.27
N VAL A 132 10.49 1.77 11.06
CA VAL A 132 11.65 1.51 11.93
C VAL A 132 11.41 2.13 13.31
N MET A 133 11.01 3.41 13.35
CA MET A 133 10.79 4.16 14.59
C MET A 133 9.66 3.59 15.44
N THR A 134 8.62 3.04 14.81
CA THR A 134 7.51 2.39 15.55
C THR A 134 7.85 0.99 16.05
N GLY A 135 9.04 0.45 15.73
CA GLY A 135 9.48 -0.88 16.18
C GLY A 135 8.64 -2.05 15.64
N THR A 136 7.65 -1.74 14.81
CA THR A 136 6.60 -2.67 14.36
C THR A 136 7.17 -3.83 13.54
N LEU A 137 8.37 -3.69 13.01
CA LEU A 137 8.94 -4.63 12.05
C LEU A 137 9.71 -5.80 12.70
N LYS A 138 10.37 -5.58 13.82
CA LYS A 138 11.13 -6.67 14.46
C LYS A 138 10.24 -7.67 15.21
N GLN A 139 9.06 -7.23 15.66
CA GLN A 139 8.19 -8.04 16.52
C GLN A 139 6.91 -8.56 15.84
N ASN A 140 6.43 -7.91 14.76
CA ASN A 140 5.11 -8.21 14.16
C ASN A 140 5.07 -8.16 12.63
N THR A 141 6.16 -8.48 11.92
CA THR A 141 6.22 -8.42 10.45
C THR A 141 5.10 -9.22 9.79
N VAL A 142 4.90 -10.48 10.20
CA VAL A 142 3.85 -11.35 9.64
C VAL A 142 2.46 -10.72 9.82
N HIS A 143 2.15 -10.25 11.02
CA HIS A 143 0.85 -9.66 11.32
C HIS A 143 0.55 -8.43 10.45
N ARG A 144 1.55 -7.57 10.23
CA ARG A 144 1.41 -6.40 9.36
C ARG A 144 1.19 -6.79 7.89
N LEU A 145 1.95 -7.77 7.40
CA LEU A 145 1.79 -8.27 6.03
C LEU A 145 0.39 -8.81 5.80
N VAL A 146 -0.12 -9.57 6.76
CA VAL A 146 -1.48 -10.11 6.75
C VAL A 146 -2.52 -9.01 6.75
N GLN A 147 -2.34 -7.96 7.54
CA GLN A 147 -3.28 -6.83 7.56
C GLN A 147 -3.30 -6.08 6.23
N THR A 148 -2.15 -5.84 5.60
CA THR A 148 -2.08 -5.22 4.27
C THR A 148 -2.76 -6.11 3.23
N ASN A 149 -2.52 -7.42 3.29
CA ASN A 149 -3.16 -8.38 2.39
C ASN A 149 -4.68 -8.45 2.63
N ALA A 150 -5.12 -8.48 3.89
CA ALA A 150 -6.53 -8.46 4.25
C ALA A 150 -7.23 -7.17 3.77
N TRP A 151 -6.63 -6.01 3.99
CA TRP A 151 -7.12 -4.75 3.44
C TRP A 151 -7.25 -4.80 1.91
N TRP A 152 -6.22 -5.30 1.21
CA TRP A 152 -6.26 -5.44 -0.25
C TRP A 152 -7.39 -6.38 -0.70
N ILE A 153 -7.61 -7.49 0.00
CA ILE A 153 -8.72 -8.43 -0.25
C ILE A 153 -10.07 -7.74 -0.09
N GLU A 154 -10.29 -7.03 1.03
CA GLU A 154 -11.56 -6.34 1.29
C GLU A 154 -11.85 -5.25 0.26
N LEU A 155 -10.83 -4.51 -0.19
CA LEU A 155 -10.97 -3.56 -1.29
C LEU A 155 -11.48 -4.21 -2.59
N HIS A 156 -10.93 -5.41 -2.92
CA HIS A 156 -11.24 -6.09 -4.18
C HIS A 156 -12.47 -7.00 -4.11
N ARG A 157 -13.17 -7.06 -2.97
CA ARG A 157 -14.50 -7.67 -2.92
C ARG A 157 -15.47 -6.90 -3.83
N PRO A 158 -16.46 -7.58 -4.44
CA PRO A 158 -17.50 -6.88 -5.18
C PRO A 158 -18.12 -5.75 -4.35
N GLY A 159 -17.99 -4.52 -4.82
CA GLY A 159 -18.47 -3.34 -4.10
C GLY A 159 -17.66 -2.94 -2.86
N GLY A 160 -16.48 -3.52 -2.61
CA GLY A 160 -15.68 -3.30 -1.40
C GLY A 160 -15.34 -1.86 -1.04
N LEU A 161 -15.41 -0.94 -2.01
CA LEU A 161 -15.23 0.52 -1.82
C LEU A 161 -16.56 1.27 -1.53
N ARG A 162 -17.71 0.60 -1.42
CA ARG A 162 -18.94 1.27 -0.99
C ARG A 162 -18.87 1.63 0.49
N ALA A 163 -19.49 2.72 0.88
CA ALA A 163 -19.35 3.30 2.23
C ALA A 163 -19.76 2.36 3.37
N ASP A 164 -20.68 1.43 3.12
CA ASP A 164 -21.15 0.41 4.06
C ASP A 164 -20.21 -0.81 4.16
N GLN A 165 -19.25 -0.96 3.24
CA GLN A 165 -18.37 -2.13 3.14
C GLN A 165 -17.06 -1.99 3.91
N ASP A 166 -16.51 -3.13 4.29
CA ASP A 166 -15.27 -3.19 5.10
C ASP A 166 -14.05 -2.60 4.39
N GLY A 167 -13.95 -2.73 3.07
CA GLY A 167 -12.85 -2.15 2.30
C GLY A 167 -12.79 -0.62 2.42
N TYR A 168 -13.94 0.05 2.35
CA TYR A 168 -14.05 1.50 2.56
C TYR A 168 -13.68 1.88 4.00
N LYS A 169 -14.32 1.24 4.99
CA LYS A 169 -14.11 1.51 6.42
C LYS A 169 -12.65 1.28 6.81
N THR A 170 -12.07 0.17 6.37
CA THR A 170 -10.66 -0.15 6.63
C THR A 170 -9.71 0.84 5.98
N THR A 171 -10.03 1.36 4.78
CA THR A 171 -9.22 2.38 4.13
C THR A 171 -9.20 3.68 4.93
N LEU A 172 -10.34 4.15 5.42
CA LEU A 172 -10.39 5.30 6.32
C LEU A 172 -9.65 5.04 7.63
N HIS A 173 -9.76 3.82 8.18
CA HIS A 173 -8.99 3.44 9.36
C HIS A 173 -7.48 3.53 9.12
N VAL A 174 -6.97 3.02 7.98
CA VAL A 174 -5.56 3.15 7.58
C VAL A 174 -5.14 4.62 7.51
N ARG A 175 -5.97 5.50 6.91
CA ARG A 175 -5.73 6.94 6.87
C ARG A 175 -5.55 7.54 8.28
N LEU A 176 -6.43 7.20 9.21
CA LEU A 176 -6.35 7.66 10.60
C LEU A 176 -5.13 7.07 11.34
N ILE A 177 -4.80 5.79 11.12
CA ILE A 177 -3.57 5.19 11.66
C ILE A 177 -2.33 5.92 11.16
N HIS A 178 -2.26 6.31 9.89
CA HIS A 178 -1.16 7.13 9.37
C HIS A 178 -1.05 8.46 10.12
N ALA A 179 -2.17 9.11 10.44
CA ALA A 179 -2.18 10.35 11.21
C ALA A 179 -1.76 10.13 12.68
N PHE A 180 -2.20 9.05 13.33
CA PHE A 180 -1.73 8.68 14.68
C PHE A 180 -0.22 8.41 14.71
N VAL A 181 0.32 7.72 13.70
CA VAL A 181 1.76 7.47 13.56
C VAL A 181 2.51 8.79 13.36
N ARG A 182 2.01 9.70 12.49
CA ARG A 182 2.60 11.04 12.32
C ARG A 182 2.64 11.82 13.62
N ARG A 183 1.51 11.83 14.36
CA ARG A 183 1.42 12.48 15.66
C ARG A 183 2.49 11.96 16.63
N MET A 184 2.62 10.65 16.75
CA MET A 184 3.61 10.01 17.61
C MET A 184 5.05 10.36 17.21
N ILE A 185 5.37 10.26 15.90
CA ILE A 185 6.70 10.57 15.38
C ILE A 185 7.07 12.02 15.60
N ARG A 186 6.17 12.97 15.31
CA ARG A 186 6.39 14.40 15.56
C ARG A 186 6.60 14.68 17.06
N GLY A 187 5.82 14.03 17.93
CA GLY A 187 5.95 14.14 19.38
C GLY A 187 7.23 13.54 19.96
N SER A 188 7.91 12.64 19.23
CA SER A 188 9.16 12.03 19.70
C SER A 188 10.36 12.99 19.68
N GLY A 189 10.30 14.05 18.89
CA GLY A 189 11.44 14.94 18.65
C GLY A 189 12.60 14.35 17.86
N ALA A 190 12.50 13.09 17.43
CA ALA A 190 13.57 12.37 16.72
C ALA A 190 13.46 12.45 15.19
N TRP A 191 12.44 13.13 14.66
CA TRP A 191 12.22 13.25 13.22
C TRP A 191 12.92 14.47 12.63
N ASP A 192 13.83 14.24 11.69
CA ASP A 192 14.44 15.33 10.92
C ASP A 192 13.60 15.66 9.68
N ARG A 193 12.71 16.63 9.82
CA ARG A 193 11.83 17.08 8.74
C ARG A 193 12.59 17.64 7.54
N LYS A 194 13.78 18.21 7.73
CA LYS A 194 14.59 18.74 6.63
C LYS A 194 15.20 17.60 5.81
N ALA A 195 15.70 16.57 6.49
CA ALA A 195 16.33 15.44 5.84
C ALA A 195 15.32 14.45 5.24
N TRP A 196 14.12 14.29 5.85
CA TRP A 196 13.20 13.20 5.49
C TRP A 196 11.84 13.67 4.96
N GLY A 197 11.55 14.98 4.95
CA GLY A 197 10.22 15.51 4.65
C GLY A 197 9.24 15.33 5.81
N GLU A 198 7.94 15.40 5.54
CA GLU A 198 6.93 15.04 6.53
C GLU A 198 6.89 13.51 6.73
N PRO A 199 6.65 13.00 7.95
CA PRO A 199 6.45 11.57 8.13
C PRO A 199 5.16 11.12 7.45
N ILE A 200 5.23 10.05 6.67
CA ILE A 200 4.11 9.54 5.85
C ILE A 200 3.54 10.69 5.00
N ASN A 201 4.41 11.33 4.24
CA ASN A 201 4.06 12.47 3.40
C ASN A 201 3.25 12.07 2.16
N GLN A 202 2.68 13.05 1.49
CA GLN A 202 1.82 12.85 0.32
C GLN A 202 2.56 12.23 -0.87
N GLY A 203 3.85 12.54 -1.05
CA GLY A 203 4.67 11.97 -2.12
C GLY A 203 4.91 10.47 -1.94
N ASP A 204 5.29 10.04 -0.73
CA ASP A 204 5.50 8.62 -0.43
C ASP A 204 4.17 7.85 -0.43
N LEU A 205 3.08 8.46 0.09
CA LEU A 205 1.75 7.85 0.05
C LEU A 205 1.26 7.64 -1.39
N PHE A 206 1.49 8.59 -2.28
CA PHE A 206 1.17 8.44 -3.70
C PHE A 206 2.00 7.34 -4.36
N PHE A 207 3.29 7.21 -4.02
CA PHE A 207 4.12 6.12 -4.54
C PHE A 207 3.58 4.75 -4.14
N GLN A 208 3.06 4.59 -2.93
CA GLN A 208 2.39 3.34 -2.53
C GLN A 208 1.18 3.05 -3.44
N VAL A 209 0.40 4.06 -3.81
CA VAL A 209 -0.70 3.89 -4.78
C VAL A 209 -0.17 3.41 -6.14
N VAL A 210 0.98 3.93 -6.60
CA VAL A 210 1.66 3.44 -7.82
C VAL A 210 2.09 1.97 -7.67
N GLY A 211 2.59 1.58 -6.50
CA GLY A 211 2.95 0.20 -6.17
C GLY A 211 1.76 -0.77 -6.21
N PHE A 212 0.59 -0.32 -5.75
CA PHE A 212 -0.63 -1.13 -5.77
C PHE A 212 -1.38 -1.08 -7.11
N SER A 213 -1.17 -0.08 -7.93
CA SER A 213 -1.83 0.08 -9.24
C SER A 213 -0.94 -0.38 -10.40
N LYS A 214 -0.01 0.48 -10.80
CA LYS A 214 0.85 0.23 -11.97
C LYS A 214 1.74 -0.98 -11.80
N LEU A 215 2.48 -1.06 -10.69
CA LEU A 215 3.39 -2.19 -10.46
C LEU A 215 2.64 -3.52 -10.39
N MET A 216 1.42 -3.52 -9.84
CA MET A 216 0.55 -4.70 -9.83
C MET A 216 0.20 -5.14 -11.25
N ILE A 217 -0.32 -4.24 -12.10
CA ILE A 217 -0.66 -4.55 -13.48
C ILE A 217 0.56 -5.01 -14.25
N ASP A 218 1.68 -4.27 -14.20
CA ASP A 218 2.90 -4.58 -14.94
C ASP A 218 3.48 -5.94 -14.53
N SER A 219 3.46 -6.25 -13.23
CA SER A 219 3.92 -7.53 -12.70
C SER A 219 3.04 -8.69 -13.16
N LEU A 220 1.72 -8.55 -13.08
CA LEU A 220 0.79 -9.58 -13.57
C LEU A 220 0.90 -9.77 -15.09
N GLN A 221 1.08 -8.71 -15.87
CA GLN A 221 1.35 -8.82 -17.31
C GLN A 221 2.67 -9.57 -17.58
N ARG A 222 3.71 -9.28 -16.79
CA ARG A 222 5.00 -9.98 -16.84
C ARG A 222 4.83 -11.46 -16.52
N MET A 223 3.91 -11.80 -15.59
CA MET A 223 3.55 -13.16 -15.23
C MET A 223 2.67 -13.87 -16.27
N GLY A 224 2.15 -13.14 -17.28
CA GLY A 224 1.38 -13.73 -18.38
C GLY A 224 -0.10 -13.38 -18.41
N TYR A 225 -0.62 -12.67 -17.41
CA TYR A 225 -1.99 -12.17 -17.42
C TYR A 225 -2.20 -11.12 -18.51
N TRP A 226 -3.41 -11.06 -19.02
CA TRP A 226 -3.77 -10.12 -20.06
C TRP A 226 -4.88 -9.18 -19.58
N PHE A 227 -4.71 -7.88 -19.83
CA PHE A 227 -5.68 -6.84 -19.47
C PHE A 227 -6.08 -6.04 -20.71
N THR A 228 -7.36 -5.73 -20.85
CA THR A 228 -7.83 -4.77 -21.83
C THR A 228 -7.52 -3.34 -21.40
N GLY A 229 -7.60 -2.39 -22.34
CA GLY A 229 -7.48 -0.97 -22.01
C GLY A 229 -8.54 -0.52 -20.99
N GLU A 230 -9.79 -0.97 -21.16
CA GLU A 230 -10.88 -0.66 -20.22
C GLU A 230 -10.65 -1.24 -18.81
N GLU A 231 -10.11 -2.45 -18.71
CA GLU A 231 -9.79 -3.05 -17.42
C GLU A 231 -8.68 -2.29 -16.69
N LYS A 232 -7.65 -1.86 -17.43
CA LYS A 232 -6.59 -1.03 -16.86
C LYS A 232 -7.12 0.33 -16.41
N GLU A 233 -7.86 1.03 -17.29
CA GLU A 233 -8.50 2.31 -16.95
C GLU A 233 -9.39 2.20 -15.71
N GLY A 234 -10.23 1.16 -15.66
CA GLY A 234 -11.08 0.88 -14.49
C GLY A 234 -10.28 0.63 -13.22
N TYR A 235 -9.13 -0.05 -13.32
CA TYR A 235 -8.27 -0.31 -12.17
C TYR A 235 -7.55 0.96 -11.67
N TYR A 236 -7.12 1.84 -12.58
CA TYR A 236 -6.58 3.15 -12.18
C TYR A 236 -7.67 4.04 -11.57
N LEU A 237 -8.89 4.01 -12.08
CA LEU A 237 -10.02 4.73 -11.47
C LEU A 237 -10.33 4.20 -10.07
N PHE A 238 -10.32 2.88 -9.87
CA PHE A 238 -10.46 2.23 -8.56
C PHE A 238 -9.40 2.74 -7.57
N TRP A 239 -8.12 2.80 -7.99
CA TRP A 239 -7.05 3.30 -7.14
C TRP A 239 -7.08 4.81 -6.95
N ARG A 240 -7.61 5.57 -7.90
CA ARG A 240 -7.85 7.01 -7.72
C ARG A 240 -8.88 7.27 -6.61
N HIS A 241 -9.96 6.52 -6.60
CA HIS A 241 -10.97 6.61 -5.53
C HIS A 241 -10.40 6.14 -4.18
N THR A 242 -9.70 5.02 -4.15
CA THR A 242 -9.00 4.51 -2.95
C THR A 242 -7.99 5.54 -2.41
N ALA A 243 -7.20 6.17 -3.28
CA ALA A 243 -6.23 7.19 -2.91
C ALA A 243 -6.90 8.42 -2.28
N ALA A 244 -8.04 8.85 -2.81
CA ALA A 244 -8.82 9.94 -2.22
C ALA A 244 -9.33 9.59 -0.82
N LEU A 245 -9.78 8.35 -0.59
CA LEU A 245 -10.16 7.84 0.73
C LEU A 245 -8.96 7.79 1.70
N LEU A 246 -7.78 7.37 1.22
CA LEU A 246 -6.53 7.36 1.98
C LEU A 246 -6.00 8.76 2.33
N GLY A 247 -6.61 9.81 1.79
CA GLY A 247 -6.22 11.19 2.03
C GLY A 247 -5.06 11.67 1.16
N VAL A 248 -4.85 11.04 -0.01
CA VAL A 248 -3.95 11.60 -1.02
C VAL A 248 -4.49 12.95 -1.48
N GLU A 249 -3.61 13.97 -1.51
CA GLU A 249 -4.01 15.33 -1.86
C GLU A 249 -4.57 15.43 -3.29
N LYS A 250 -5.57 16.30 -3.45
CA LYS A 250 -6.31 16.46 -4.73
C LYS A 250 -5.39 16.75 -5.92
N ALA A 251 -4.26 17.43 -5.69
CA ALA A 251 -3.30 17.76 -6.74
C ALA A 251 -2.61 16.53 -7.35
N LEU A 252 -2.52 15.41 -6.62
CA LEU A 252 -1.89 14.17 -7.08
C LEU A 252 -2.89 13.20 -7.75
N LEU A 253 -4.18 13.26 -7.40
CA LEU A 253 -5.18 12.31 -7.91
C LEU A 253 -5.27 12.24 -9.45
N PRO A 254 -5.15 13.35 -10.21
CA PRO A 254 -5.17 13.29 -11.68
C PRO A 254 -4.07 12.45 -12.30
N TYR A 255 -2.93 12.28 -11.59
CA TYR A 255 -1.78 11.49 -12.07
C TYR A 255 -1.93 9.97 -11.82
N ILE A 256 -3.08 9.50 -11.34
CA ILE A 256 -3.35 8.06 -11.19
C ILE A 256 -3.94 7.51 -12.49
N ASP A 257 -3.08 7.28 -13.46
CA ASP A 257 -3.34 6.59 -14.73
C ASP A 257 -2.08 5.82 -15.16
N GLU A 258 -2.16 5.09 -16.28
CA GLU A 258 -1.05 4.24 -16.73
C GLU A 258 0.22 5.05 -17.07
N ALA A 259 0.05 6.18 -17.75
CA ALA A 259 1.16 6.99 -18.24
C ALA A 259 1.83 7.76 -17.11
N ASP A 260 1.05 8.46 -16.31
CA ASP A 260 1.57 9.31 -15.24
C ASP A 260 2.07 8.51 -14.04
N CYS A 261 1.47 7.36 -13.71
CA CYS A 261 2.06 6.42 -12.75
C CYS A 261 3.45 5.92 -13.21
N GLY A 262 3.64 5.72 -14.53
CA GLY A 262 4.96 5.39 -15.08
C GLY A 262 5.96 6.52 -14.92
N ARG A 263 5.57 7.74 -15.24
CA ARG A 263 6.40 8.95 -15.06
C ARG A 263 6.73 9.18 -13.58
N TYR A 264 5.77 8.93 -12.69
CA TYR A 264 5.97 9.06 -11.25
C TYR A 264 6.92 8.00 -10.70
N TRP A 265 6.84 6.77 -11.19
CA TRP A 265 7.79 5.71 -10.89
C TRP A 265 9.23 6.14 -11.22
N ASP A 266 9.47 6.61 -12.46
CA ASP A 266 10.79 7.05 -12.90
C ASP A 266 11.30 8.24 -12.08
N LEU A 267 10.41 9.20 -11.78
CA LEU A 267 10.71 10.35 -10.94
C LEU A 267 11.11 9.93 -9.53
N TRP A 268 10.33 9.02 -8.93
CA TRP A 268 10.59 8.54 -7.56
C TRP A 268 11.92 7.79 -7.48
N MET A 269 12.20 6.87 -8.41
CA MET A 269 13.47 6.15 -8.48
C MET A 269 14.67 7.08 -8.69
N LEU A 270 14.50 8.13 -9.52
CA LEU A 270 15.54 9.14 -9.75
C LEU A 270 15.82 10.00 -8.52
N SER A 271 14.80 10.28 -7.72
CA SER A 271 14.85 11.31 -6.68
C SER A 271 15.04 10.75 -5.27
N ASN A 272 14.96 9.44 -5.07
CA ASN A 272 15.22 8.81 -3.78
C ASN A 272 16.62 8.20 -3.72
N PRO A 273 17.29 8.28 -2.57
CA PRO A 273 18.56 7.58 -2.37
C PRO A 273 18.36 6.06 -2.41
N GLU A 274 19.45 5.33 -2.63
CA GLU A 274 19.47 3.88 -2.55
C GLU A 274 19.11 3.40 -1.13
N PRO A 275 18.63 2.14 -0.97
CA PRO A 275 18.22 1.61 0.31
C PRO A 275 19.38 1.59 1.31
N ASP A 276 19.09 1.97 2.54
CA ASP A 276 20.00 1.86 3.67
C ASP A 276 19.91 0.47 4.34
N ASP A 277 20.68 0.27 5.42
CA ASP A 277 20.69 -1.01 6.15
C ASP A 277 19.31 -1.34 6.77
N ASP A 278 18.50 -0.34 7.12
CA ASP A 278 17.12 -0.54 7.59
C ASP A 278 16.24 -1.12 6.47
N GLY A 279 16.24 -0.52 5.29
CA GLY A 279 15.49 -1.02 4.13
C GLY A 279 15.91 -2.42 3.72
N ILE A 280 17.22 -2.70 3.73
CA ILE A 280 17.79 -4.03 3.44
C ILE A 280 17.32 -5.07 4.50
N ALA A 281 17.37 -4.71 5.79
CA ALA A 281 16.92 -5.59 6.86
C ALA A 281 15.42 -5.87 6.78
N LEU A 282 14.62 -4.86 6.39
CA LEU A 282 13.19 -4.99 6.17
C LEU A 282 12.85 -5.95 5.03
N ALA A 283 13.52 -5.79 3.89
CA ALA A 283 13.34 -6.67 2.73
C ALA A 283 13.63 -8.14 3.11
N ARG A 284 14.75 -8.39 3.78
CA ARG A 284 15.11 -9.72 4.25
C ARG A 284 14.09 -10.29 5.23
N THR A 285 13.74 -9.52 6.27
CA THR A 285 12.79 -9.96 7.31
C THR A 285 11.41 -10.28 6.70
N THR A 286 10.97 -9.50 5.72
CA THR A 286 9.70 -9.73 5.02
C THR A 286 9.72 -11.04 4.25
N LEU A 287 10.75 -11.32 3.45
CA LEU A 287 10.86 -12.57 2.69
C LEU A 287 10.94 -13.79 3.61
N GLU A 288 11.72 -13.70 4.69
CA GLU A 288 11.84 -14.76 5.71
C GLU A 288 10.53 -15.01 6.46
N ALA A 289 9.80 -13.93 6.79
CA ALA A 289 8.51 -13.99 7.47
C ALA A 289 7.44 -14.67 6.60
N VAL A 290 7.32 -14.27 5.33
CA VAL A 290 6.37 -14.86 4.39
C VAL A 290 6.71 -16.32 4.10
N ALA A 291 7.99 -16.65 3.91
CA ALA A 291 8.44 -18.04 3.73
C ALA A 291 8.20 -18.93 4.97
N GLY A 292 7.94 -18.33 6.13
CA GLY A 292 7.61 -19.03 7.38
C GLY A 292 6.10 -19.15 7.66
N VAL A 293 5.26 -18.54 6.86
CA VAL A 293 3.79 -18.56 7.05
C VAL A 293 3.27 -19.99 6.97
N GLY A 294 2.39 -20.37 7.91
CA GLY A 294 1.86 -21.73 8.00
C GLY A 294 2.81 -22.75 8.63
N ASN A 295 3.90 -22.28 9.23
CA ASN A 295 4.91 -23.10 9.91
C ASN A 295 5.41 -24.31 9.07
N PRO A 296 5.88 -24.08 7.82
CA PRO A 296 6.31 -25.15 6.94
C PRO A 296 7.58 -25.84 7.49
N SER A 297 7.83 -27.09 7.06
CA SER A 297 9.09 -27.78 7.36
C SER A 297 10.30 -26.97 6.86
N ALA A 298 11.46 -27.16 7.48
CA ALA A 298 12.67 -26.41 7.11
C ALA A 298 13.04 -26.52 5.61
N PRO A 299 12.96 -27.70 4.95
CA PRO A 299 13.17 -27.79 3.49
C PRO A 299 12.14 -26.97 2.69
N MET A 300 10.87 -27.03 3.07
CA MET A 300 9.80 -26.28 2.40
C MET A 300 9.99 -24.77 2.56
N ARG A 301 10.33 -24.29 3.76
CA ARG A 301 10.63 -22.88 4.01
C ARG A 301 11.82 -22.40 3.16
N ARG A 302 12.88 -23.20 3.03
CA ARG A 302 14.01 -22.87 2.15
C ARG A 302 13.60 -22.78 0.69
N PHE A 303 12.75 -23.70 0.24
CA PHE A 303 12.22 -23.70 -1.12
C PHE A 303 11.34 -22.47 -1.39
N GLN A 304 10.43 -22.13 -0.48
CA GLN A 304 9.61 -20.93 -0.57
C GLN A 304 10.47 -19.66 -0.64
N LEU A 305 11.46 -19.54 0.25
CA LEU A 305 12.37 -18.40 0.24
C LEU A 305 13.17 -18.32 -1.08
N TRP A 306 13.63 -19.45 -1.59
CA TRP A 306 14.31 -19.53 -2.88
C TRP A 306 13.43 -19.03 -4.03
N LEU A 307 12.14 -19.44 -4.06
CA LEU A 307 11.16 -18.96 -5.04
C LEU A 307 10.88 -17.46 -4.91
N MET A 308 10.69 -16.96 -3.70
CA MET A 308 10.36 -15.56 -3.46
C MET A 308 11.53 -14.63 -3.81
N CYS A 309 12.75 -15.00 -3.46
CA CYS A 309 13.93 -14.25 -3.88
C CYS A 309 14.02 -14.18 -5.42
N GLY A 310 13.80 -15.30 -6.11
CA GLY A 310 13.75 -15.33 -7.58
C GLY A 310 12.61 -14.49 -8.16
N ALA A 311 11.42 -14.55 -7.54
CA ALA A 311 10.28 -13.73 -7.95
C ALA A 311 10.56 -12.22 -7.81
N THR A 312 11.22 -11.79 -6.73
CA THR A 312 11.64 -10.39 -6.57
C THR A 312 12.53 -9.93 -7.72
N TYR A 313 13.54 -10.72 -8.08
CA TYR A 313 14.40 -10.41 -9.24
C TYR A 313 13.63 -10.42 -10.57
N TRP A 314 12.71 -11.35 -10.74
CA TRP A 314 11.89 -11.41 -11.95
C TRP A 314 10.97 -10.18 -12.10
N LEU A 315 10.34 -9.76 -11.00
CA LEU A 315 9.32 -8.72 -11.02
C LEU A 315 9.91 -7.30 -10.96
N LEU A 316 10.94 -7.08 -10.15
CA LEU A 316 11.57 -5.76 -9.94
C LEU A 316 12.87 -5.54 -10.71
N GLY A 317 13.45 -6.60 -11.27
CA GLY A 317 14.71 -6.52 -11.98
C GLY A 317 15.95 -6.68 -11.10
N ARG A 318 17.09 -6.77 -11.79
CA ARG A 318 18.37 -7.10 -11.16
C ARG A 318 18.87 -5.99 -10.23
N GLU A 319 18.73 -4.74 -10.64
CA GLU A 319 19.21 -3.59 -9.90
C GLU A 319 18.55 -3.51 -8.51
N VAL A 320 17.22 -3.52 -8.45
CA VAL A 320 16.47 -3.44 -7.20
C VAL A 320 16.81 -4.63 -6.29
N GLY A 321 16.82 -5.86 -6.83
CA GLY A 321 17.17 -7.05 -6.06
C GLY A 321 18.57 -7.00 -5.45
N GLN A 322 19.56 -6.50 -6.21
CA GLN A 322 20.94 -6.37 -5.73
C GLN A 322 21.09 -5.28 -4.66
N LYS A 323 20.48 -4.10 -4.86
CA LYS A 323 20.55 -2.98 -3.92
C LYS A 323 19.85 -3.30 -2.59
N LEU A 324 18.73 -4.04 -2.63
CA LEU A 324 18.07 -4.56 -1.44
C LEU A 324 18.77 -5.80 -0.83
N LYS A 325 19.94 -6.21 -1.40
CA LYS A 325 20.70 -7.39 -0.99
C LYS A 325 19.84 -8.67 -0.89
N VAL A 326 18.81 -8.79 -1.74
CA VAL A 326 18.03 -10.01 -1.85
C VAL A 326 18.96 -11.12 -2.40
N PRO A 327 19.00 -12.31 -1.79
CA PRO A 327 19.80 -13.43 -2.33
C PRO A 327 19.36 -13.76 -3.75
N TRP A 328 20.33 -13.74 -4.68
CA TRP A 328 20.03 -14.15 -6.03
C TRP A 328 19.78 -15.65 -6.11
N THR A 329 18.74 -16.08 -6.81
CA THR A 329 18.43 -17.50 -7.00
C THR A 329 18.06 -17.80 -8.45
N GLN A 330 18.31 -19.06 -8.88
CA GLN A 330 17.98 -19.52 -10.22
C GLN A 330 16.46 -19.48 -10.51
N ALA A 331 15.63 -19.40 -9.49
CA ALA A 331 14.18 -19.19 -9.64
C ALA A 331 13.86 -17.96 -10.51
N ALA A 332 14.72 -16.91 -10.50
CA ALA A 332 14.58 -15.76 -11.37
C ALA A 332 14.51 -16.10 -12.86
N TYR A 333 15.17 -17.19 -13.29
CA TYR A 333 15.13 -17.67 -14.67
C TYR A 333 14.02 -18.71 -14.91
N PHE A 334 13.80 -19.60 -13.95
CA PHE A 334 12.81 -20.68 -14.12
C PHE A 334 11.37 -20.20 -14.02
N LEU A 335 11.08 -19.24 -13.12
CA LEU A 335 9.72 -18.71 -12.95
C LEU A 335 9.14 -18.14 -14.26
N PRO A 336 9.82 -17.26 -15.02
CA PRO A 336 9.28 -16.76 -16.27
C PRO A 336 9.10 -17.87 -17.32
N LEU A 337 9.94 -18.89 -17.33
CA LEU A 337 9.88 -19.99 -18.31
C LEU A 337 8.72 -20.95 -18.05
N VAL A 338 8.36 -21.19 -16.79
CA VAL A 338 7.31 -22.16 -16.42
C VAL A 338 6.00 -21.44 -16.11
N TYR A 339 6.04 -20.41 -15.30
CA TYR A 339 4.85 -19.75 -14.79
C TYR A 339 4.10 -18.96 -15.87
N LYS A 340 4.82 -18.17 -16.66
CA LYS A 340 4.23 -17.33 -17.71
C LYS A 340 3.47 -18.14 -18.79
N PRO A 341 4.01 -19.23 -19.36
CA PRO A 341 3.24 -20.07 -20.27
C PRO A 341 2.03 -20.72 -19.60
N ALA A 342 2.16 -21.21 -18.37
CA ALA A 342 1.06 -21.81 -17.63
C ALA A 342 -0.11 -20.83 -17.43
N VAL A 343 0.20 -19.59 -17.01
CA VAL A 343 -0.81 -18.53 -16.87
C VAL A 343 -1.45 -18.20 -18.21
N ARG A 344 -0.66 -18.05 -19.30
CA ARG A 344 -1.20 -17.77 -20.63
C ARG A 344 -2.14 -18.85 -21.14
N ILE A 345 -1.80 -20.12 -20.93
CA ILE A 345 -2.65 -21.24 -21.27
C ILE A 345 -3.95 -21.18 -20.47
N SER A 346 -3.87 -20.96 -19.17
CA SER A 346 -5.04 -20.83 -18.29
C SER A 346 -5.95 -19.67 -18.71
N GLU A 347 -5.39 -18.50 -19.00
CA GLU A 347 -6.14 -17.32 -19.50
C GLU A 347 -6.81 -17.60 -20.85
N ALA A 348 -6.12 -18.29 -21.76
CA ALA A 348 -6.67 -18.67 -23.06
C ALA A 348 -7.86 -19.64 -22.90
N PHE A 349 -7.73 -20.68 -22.05
CA PHE A 349 -8.82 -21.60 -21.77
C PHE A 349 -10.00 -20.91 -21.09
N ALA A 350 -9.76 -20.00 -20.14
CA ALA A 350 -10.83 -19.22 -19.50
C ALA A 350 -11.59 -18.39 -20.53
N LYS A 351 -10.88 -17.74 -21.46
CA LYS A 351 -11.48 -16.98 -22.57
C LYS A 351 -12.31 -17.86 -23.52
N LEU A 352 -11.79 -19.03 -23.92
CA LEU A 352 -12.49 -19.97 -24.80
C LEU A 352 -13.77 -20.51 -24.18
N ARG A 353 -13.80 -20.69 -22.85
CA ARG A 353 -14.99 -21.14 -22.12
C ARG A 353 -15.98 -20.01 -21.80
N GLY A 354 -15.72 -18.78 -22.23
CA GLY A 354 -16.56 -17.63 -21.87
C GLY A 354 -16.64 -17.39 -20.36
N ALA A 355 -15.58 -17.77 -19.62
CA ALA A 355 -15.59 -17.66 -18.17
C ALA A 355 -15.81 -16.21 -17.74
N ASP A 356 -16.79 -15.98 -16.86
CA ASP A 356 -17.04 -14.67 -16.26
C ASP A 356 -15.87 -14.30 -15.36
N ARG A 357 -15.23 -13.17 -15.69
CA ARG A 357 -14.09 -12.65 -14.94
C ARG A 357 -14.51 -12.18 -13.54
N GLY A 358 -15.74 -11.71 -13.36
CA GLY A 358 -16.30 -11.32 -12.07
C GLY A 358 -16.45 -12.52 -11.13
N GLU A 359 -17.01 -13.63 -11.61
CA GLU A 359 -17.08 -14.86 -10.83
C GLU A 359 -15.69 -15.44 -10.53
N GLY A 360 -14.77 -15.37 -11.49
CA GLY A 360 -13.38 -15.79 -11.30
C GLY A 360 -12.70 -14.99 -10.19
N ALA A 361 -12.88 -13.66 -10.20
CA ALA A 361 -12.39 -12.77 -9.16
C ALA A 361 -13.01 -13.06 -7.79
N ALA A 362 -14.32 -13.23 -7.70
CA ALA A 362 -15.01 -13.54 -6.45
C ALA A 362 -14.52 -14.85 -5.82
N ARG A 363 -14.30 -15.90 -6.65
CA ARG A 363 -13.70 -17.18 -6.20
C ARG A 363 -12.27 -16.99 -5.70
N ALA A 364 -11.44 -16.22 -6.42
CA ALA A 364 -10.06 -15.95 -6.03
C ALA A 364 -9.96 -15.18 -4.71
N ILE A 365 -10.76 -14.12 -4.55
CA ILE A 365 -10.84 -13.34 -3.32
C ILE A 365 -11.30 -14.21 -2.15
N ARG A 366 -12.33 -15.05 -2.35
CA ARG A 366 -12.79 -15.97 -1.30
C ARG A 366 -11.69 -16.96 -0.89
N LYS A 367 -10.96 -17.51 -1.85
CA LYS A 367 -9.82 -18.42 -1.57
C LYS A 367 -8.73 -17.72 -0.76
N LEU A 368 -8.36 -16.50 -1.13
CA LEU A 368 -7.36 -15.70 -0.40
C LEU A 368 -7.82 -15.39 1.02
N ALA A 369 -9.10 -15.01 1.21
CA ALA A 369 -9.66 -14.74 2.53
C ALA A 369 -9.66 -15.98 3.42
N LEU A 370 -10.08 -17.14 2.90
CA LEU A 370 -10.02 -18.43 3.60
C LEU A 370 -8.59 -18.84 3.94
N GLY A 371 -7.64 -18.60 3.03
CA GLY A 371 -6.20 -18.83 3.27
C GLY A 371 -5.68 -18.01 4.46
N ASN A 372 -6.02 -16.72 4.52
CA ASN A 372 -5.64 -15.85 5.65
C ASN A 372 -6.29 -16.32 6.97
N ALA A 373 -7.57 -16.69 6.95
CA ALA A 373 -8.28 -17.20 8.12
C ALA A 373 -7.68 -18.52 8.62
N ALA A 374 -7.36 -19.46 7.71
CA ALA A 374 -6.75 -20.75 8.03
C ALA A 374 -5.37 -20.62 8.69
N LEU A 375 -4.67 -19.51 8.43
CA LEU A 375 -3.38 -19.19 9.08
C LEU A 375 -3.57 -18.62 10.51
N GLY A 376 -4.80 -18.51 11.00
CA GLY A 376 -5.11 -17.92 12.31
C GLY A 376 -4.80 -16.44 12.43
N LEU A 377 -4.60 -15.77 11.28
CA LEU A 377 -4.10 -14.42 11.21
C LEU A 377 -5.21 -13.37 11.09
N VAL A 378 -6.40 -13.81 10.62
CA VAL A 378 -7.65 -13.05 10.63
C VAL A 378 -8.78 -14.06 10.89
N PRO A 379 -9.47 -14.07 12.01
CA PRO A 379 -10.64 -14.90 12.23
C PRO A 379 -11.74 -14.57 11.21
N GLU A 380 -12.43 -15.59 10.72
CA GLU A 380 -13.58 -15.43 9.83
C GLU A 380 -14.63 -14.55 10.53
N GLY A 381 -15.05 -13.45 9.91
CA GLY A 381 -16.00 -12.50 10.49
C GLY A 381 -15.40 -11.46 11.45
N THR A 382 -14.10 -11.45 11.66
CA THR A 382 -13.46 -10.38 12.43
C THR A 382 -13.13 -9.23 11.48
N GLN A 383 -13.67 -8.07 11.78
CA GLN A 383 -13.22 -6.83 11.11
C GLN A 383 -11.69 -6.79 11.18
N VAL A 384 -11.04 -6.50 10.06
CA VAL A 384 -9.57 -6.32 9.95
C VAL A 384 -9.02 -5.29 10.97
N VAL A 385 -9.90 -4.70 11.70
CA VAL A 385 -9.78 -3.58 12.60
C VAL A 385 -10.07 -3.97 14.04
N SER A 386 -9.26 -4.86 14.62
CA SER A 386 -9.15 -4.90 16.09
C SER A 386 -8.01 -3.95 16.50
N ALA A 387 -8.32 -2.65 16.57
CA ALA A 387 -7.31 -1.62 16.77
C ALA A 387 -7.20 -1.02 18.18
N PRO A 388 -8.05 -1.30 19.18
CA PRO A 388 -7.80 -0.78 20.53
C PRO A 388 -6.40 -1.13 21.05
N ASP A 389 -5.98 -2.39 20.87
CA ASP A 389 -4.70 -2.91 21.40
C ASP A 389 -3.47 -2.27 20.75
N ARG A 390 -3.58 -1.79 19.50
CA ARG A 390 -2.45 -1.16 18.80
C ARG A 390 -2.20 0.27 19.21
N LEU A 391 -3.25 1.04 19.42
CA LEU A 391 -3.09 2.42 19.89
C LEU A 391 -2.60 2.46 21.32
N GLU A 392 -3.01 1.52 22.17
CA GLU A 392 -2.41 1.36 23.48
C GLU A 392 -0.94 0.93 23.42
N ALA A 393 -0.57 0.04 22.50
CA ALA A 393 0.82 -0.34 22.28
C ALA A 393 1.64 0.84 21.72
N LEU A 394 1.09 1.60 20.77
CA LEU A 394 1.71 2.82 20.25
C LEU A 394 1.80 3.93 21.30
N ALA A 395 0.81 4.07 22.17
CA ALA A 395 0.83 5.05 23.25
C ALA A 395 1.84 4.72 24.37
N LYS A 396 2.18 3.42 24.51
CA LYS A 396 3.19 2.94 25.48
C LYS A 396 4.61 2.92 24.88
N PHE A 397 4.75 3.18 23.58
CA PHE A 397 6.05 3.17 22.89
C PHE A 397 6.88 4.37 23.32
N LYS A 398 8.02 4.11 23.98
CA LYS A 398 9.09 5.10 24.17
C LYS A 398 10.08 4.92 23.02
N PRO A 399 10.34 5.96 22.20
CA PRO A 399 11.34 5.86 21.14
C PRO A 399 12.69 5.50 21.75
N ALA A 400 13.44 4.63 21.06
CA ALA A 400 14.84 4.40 21.43
C ALA A 400 15.61 5.72 21.32
N PRO A 401 16.53 6.03 22.24
CA PRO A 401 17.36 7.21 22.11
C PRO A 401 18.11 7.17 20.78
N PRO A 402 18.36 8.33 20.14
CA PRO A 402 19.16 8.37 18.93
C PRO A 402 20.49 7.70 19.16
N ALA A 403 20.93 6.85 18.24
CA ALA A 403 22.27 6.29 18.25
C ALA A 403 23.25 7.46 18.19
N SER A 404 24.09 7.56 19.22
CA SER A 404 25.15 8.56 19.38
C SER A 404 26.23 8.40 18.31
#